data_9e2721dcfc3d25dfe5c3946167fa932f
#
_entry.id   9e2721dcfc3d25dfe5c3946167fa932f
#
_cell.length_a   1.000
_cell.length_b   1.000
_cell.length_c   1.000
_cell.angle_alpha   90.00
_cell.angle_beta   90.00
_cell.angle_gamma   90.00
#
_symmetry.space_group_name_H-M   'P 1'
#
loop_
_entity.id
_entity.type
_entity.pdbx_description
1 polymer ?
#
loop_
_entity_poly.entity_id
_entity_poly.type
_entity_poly.pdbx_seq_one_letter_code
_entity_poly.pdbx_strand_id
1 'polypeptide(L)'
;MYYICGVTNHSQNKVLMKRNLFWLFLFTCSLSWADNVPVSKAEQLARNFFGIHETTRAGDSMQLEYIWDGEDVQTRVTTSSPAFHVFNRTPEGGFIIIAGDDVASPVLAYSDTGEFEVENMPSNLQGWMQYYREQINWAREQHITPSESVMKLWEQLQRGALADDAEKEVLLKTALWNQNAPYNNLCPKISGSSTPTGCVATALAIVMKYNRWPDQGSGGTCTYTPSIYGSQLSVTYNVPYQWDKMLNVYEIGKYVGTQADAVATLMYHCGVLSQMEYAPNGSGAFTLIAARGMIEYMKYDKSMTLQSREWYTEAEWNSLLKKELDAGRLIIYGGSNNKEEGHQFVLDGYKQNDYHVNWGWGGTANGYYSLSALDPDSQGVGGNTGGGFTVGQDAVIGVKKSEEGSGYCDNLAFMSGFTESGEMFSGLTTTETTFIPQVRFTVKAGFYINYGIRNF
;
A
#
# COMPACT_ATOMS: atom_id res chain seq x y z
N MET A 1 12.89 -57.85 65.55
CA MET A 1 13.87 -58.30 66.58
C MET A 1 14.60 -57.04 67.00
N TYR A 2 14.28 -56.63 68.26
CA TYR A 2 15.12 -55.98 69.28
C TYR A 2 15.88 -54.70 68.88
N TYR A 3 15.88 -53.65 69.59
CA TYR A 3 15.63 -53.11 70.92
C TYR A 3 16.41 -51.78 70.97
N ILE A 4 15.82 -50.72 71.36
CA ILE A 4 15.77 -50.01 72.66
C ILE A 4 16.93 -49.04 72.92
N CYS A 5 16.53 -47.84 73.15
CA CYS A 5 16.73 -46.97 74.36
C CYS A 5 17.96 -46.08 74.44
N GLY A 6 17.65 -44.86 74.80
CA GLY A 6 18.18 -44.12 75.92
C GLY A 6 18.49 -42.65 75.62
N VAL A 7 17.69 -41.78 75.96
CA VAL A 7 17.56 -40.96 77.20
C VAL A 7 18.64 -39.86 77.34
N THR A 8 18.09 -38.62 77.29
CA THR A 8 18.41 -37.37 78.05
C THR A 8 19.77 -36.69 77.87
N ASN A 9 19.83 -35.40 77.59
CA ASN A 9 19.65 -34.32 78.52
C ASN A 9 19.78 -32.92 77.94
N HIS A 10 19.11 -32.00 78.49
CA HIS A 10 19.06 -30.57 78.40
C HIS A 10 20.36 -29.82 78.03
N SER A 11 20.29 -28.88 77.08
CA SER A 11 20.77 -27.55 77.41
C SER A 11 20.04 -26.52 76.51
N GLN A 12 19.49 -25.49 77.14
CA GLN A 12 18.86 -24.35 76.52
C GLN A 12 19.90 -23.52 75.81
N ASN A 13 19.67 -23.27 74.48
CA ASN A 13 20.27 -22.11 73.87
C ASN A 13 19.18 -21.39 73.04
N LYS A 14 18.86 -20.17 73.53
CA LYS A 14 18.06 -19.19 72.81
C LYS A 14 18.77 -18.87 71.46
N VAL A 15 18.20 -19.33 70.42
CA VAL A 15 18.57 -18.83 69.05
C VAL A 15 17.48 -17.89 68.61
N LEU A 16 17.88 -16.63 68.42
CA LEU A 16 17.12 -15.57 67.78
C LEU A 16 16.62 -16.04 66.43
N MET A 17 15.32 -16.18 66.27
CA MET A 17 14.69 -16.32 64.96
C MET A 17 14.76 -14.98 64.24
N LYS A 18 15.74 -14.83 63.36
CA LYS A 18 15.71 -13.80 62.28
C LYS A 18 14.58 -14.15 61.34
N ARG A 19 13.49 -13.41 61.40
CA ARG A 19 12.41 -13.41 60.41
C ARG A 19 12.98 -12.91 59.09
N ASN A 20 13.40 -13.81 58.20
CA ASN A 20 13.63 -13.50 56.83
C ASN A 20 12.28 -13.26 56.15
N LEU A 21 11.96 -11.99 55.95
CA LEU A 21 10.85 -11.55 55.17
C LEU A 21 11.23 -11.84 53.71
N PHE A 22 10.81 -13.00 53.20
CA PHE A 22 10.92 -13.32 51.77
C PHE A 22 9.91 -12.42 51.06
N TRP A 23 10.40 -11.32 50.46
CA TRP A 23 9.64 -10.54 49.48
C TRP A 23 9.45 -11.42 48.24
N LEU A 24 8.29 -12.06 48.15
CA LEU A 24 7.80 -12.67 46.95
C LEU A 24 7.50 -11.51 45.95
N PHE A 25 8.45 -11.15 45.14
CA PHE A 25 8.19 -10.36 43.94
C PHE A 25 7.31 -11.25 43.02
N LEU A 26 6.01 -11.12 43.16
CA LEU A 26 5.07 -11.52 42.11
C LEU A 26 5.41 -10.63 40.91
N PHE A 27 6.24 -11.15 40.04
CA PHE A 27 6.24 -10.71 38.64
C PHE A 27 4.83 -11.04 38.11
N THR A 28 3.89 -10.13 38.32
CA THR A 28 2.70 -10.10 37.46
C THR A 28 3.23 -9.82 36.09
N CYS A 29 3.43 -10.86 35.28
CA CYS A 29 3.45 -10.74 33.84
C CYS A 29 2.07 -10.15 33.50
N SER A 30 1.96 -8.83 33.49
CA SER A 30 0.82 -8.17 32.90
C SER A 30 0.86 -8.62 31.42
N LEU A 31 -0.01 -9.56 31.06
CA LEU A 31 -0.39 -9.76 29.68
C LEU A 31 -0.85 -8.37 29.24
N SER A 32 0.04 -7.64 28.59
CA SER A 32 -0.29 -6.36 27.99
C SER A 32 -1.21 -6.70 26.82
N TRP A 33 -2.48 -6.51 27.05
CA TRP A 33 -3.47 -6.50 25.97
C TRP A 33 -3.17 -5.26 25.15
N ALA A 34 -3.43 -5.31 23.86
CA ALA A 34 -3.33 -4.15 23.00
C ALA A 34 -4.07 -2.96 23.61
N ASP A 35 -3.37 -1.85 23.78
CA ASP A 35 -3.88 -0.68 24.48
C ASP A 35 -4.29 0.41 23.48
N ASN A 36 -5.49 0.94 23.66
CA ASN A 36 -5.97 2.07 22.89
C ASN A 36 -5.06 3.30 23.10
N VAL A 37 -4.70 3.96 22.00
CA VAL A 37 -3.87 5.17 22.00
C VAL A 37 -4.78 6.40 21.99
N PRO A 38 -4.89 7.15 23.11
CA PRO A 38 -5.71 8.34 23.15
C PRO A 38 -5.09 9.47 22.30
N VAL A 39 -5.93 10.39 21.81
CA VAL A 39 -5.51 11.51 20.95
C VAL A 39 -4.36 12.33 21.53
N SER A 40 -4.34 12.55 22.85
CA SER A 40 -3.27 13.30 23.52
C SER A 40 -1.90 12.59 23.43
N LYS A 41 -1.88 11.26 23.54
CA LYS A 41 -0.66 10.45 23.34
C LYS A 41 -0.25 10.46 21.87
N ALA A 42 -1.21 10.32 20.95
CA ALA A 42 -0.96 10.39 19.52
C ALA A 42 -0.38 11.75 19.09
N GLU A 43 -0.93 12.86 19.62
CA GLU A 43 -0.39 14.20 19.37
C GLU A 43 1.05 14.36 19.88
N GLN A 44 1.34 13.86 21.09
CA GLN A 44 2.71 13.90 21.61
C GLN A 44 3.68 13.11 20.72
N LEU A 45 3.27 11.93 20.25
CA LEU A 45 4.08 11.10 19.35
C LEU A 45 4.29 11.78 17.98
N ALA A 46 3.25 12.42 17.43
CA ALA A 46 3.35 13.20 16.22
C ALA A 46 4.35 14.38 16.36
N ARG A 47 4.34 15.05 17.51
CA ARG A 47 5.34 16.11 17.81
C ARG A 47 6.75 15.53 17.91
N ASN A 48 6.92 14.38 18.56
CA ASN A 48 8.20 13.71 18.65
C ASN A 48 8.72 13.32 17.26
N PHE A 49 7.84 12.80 16.39
CA PHE A 49 8.18 12.41 15.02
C PHE A 49 8.73 13.58 14.22
N PHE A 50 8.01 14.69 14.15
CA PHE A 50 8.44 15.85 13.39
C PHE A 50 9.67 16.55 14.00
N GLY A 51 9.84 16.52 15.31
CA GLY A 51 11.03 17.06 15.98
C GLY A 51 12.31 16.28 15.65
N ILE A 52 12.21 14.99 15.33
CA ILE A 52 13.34 14.16 14.89
C ILE A 52 13.71 14.47 13.43
N HIS A 53 12.69 14.71 12.58
CA HIS A 53 12.90 14.99 11.16
C HIS A 53 13.27 16.45 10.86
N GLU A 54 13.03 17.37 11.80
CA GLU A 54 13.38 18.78 11.63
C GLU A 54 14.84 19.06 12.03
N THR A 55 15.71 19.18 11.04
CA THR A 55 17.02 19.82 11.20
C THR A 55 16.90 21.35 11.23
N THR A 56 15.79 21.94 11.63
CA THR A 56 15.43 23.33 11.42
C THR A 56 15.57 24.19 12.68
N ARG A 57 15.97 25.41 12.38
CA ARG A 57 16.24 26.58 13.23
C ARG A 57 15.24 26.72 14.39
N ALA A 58 15.79 26.87 15.58
CA ALA A 58 15.02 27.31 16.74
C ALA A 58 14.27 28.63 16.45
N GLY A 59 12.97 28.60 16.42
CA GLY A 59 12.13 29.79 16.33
C GLY A 59 10.69 29.64 15.91
N ASP A 60 10.36 28.67 15.07
CA ASP A 60 8.99 28.49 14.62
C ASP A 60 8.27 27.40 15.43
N SER A 61 7.20 27.83 16.10
CA SER A 61 6.38 26.91 16.88
C SER A 61 5.55 26.05 15.93
N MET A 62 6.03 24.84 15.64
CA MET A 62 5.23 23.81 14.95
C MET A 62 3.91 23.61 15.69
N GLN A 63 2.82 23.69 14.95
CA GLN A 63 1.48 23.37 15.45
C GLN A 63 0.96 22.15 14.73
N LEU A 64 0.28 21.28 15.47
CA LEU A 64 -0.44 20.13 14.91
C LEU A 64 -1.93 20.39 15.05
N GLU A 65 -2.63 20.28 13.94
CA GLU A 65 -4.08 20.34 13.89
C GLU A 65 -4.63 18.92 13.77
N TYR A 66 -5.43 18.50 14.76
CA TYR A 66 -6.12 17.22 14.72
C TYR A 66 -7.32 17.31 13.78
N ILE A 67 -7.34 16.50 12.71
CA ILE A 67 -8.32 16.62 11.65
C ILE A 67 -9.23 15.41 11.49
N TRP A 68 -8.81 14.22 11.94
CA TRP A 68 -9.62 13.02 11.75
C TRP A 68 -9.19 11.87 12.68
N ASP A 69 -10.19 11.10 13.11
CA ASP A 69 -10.04 9.92 13.97
C ASP A 69 -10.25 8.58 13.22
N GLY A 70 -10.31 8.62 11.92
CA GLY A 70 -10.53 7.42 11.11
C GLY A 70 -11.96 6.93 11.04
N GLU A 71 -12.91 7.63 11.66
CA GLU A 71 -14.32 7.26 11.62
C GLU A 71 -15.01 7.82 10.35
N ASP A 72 -16.18 7.27 10.05
CA ASP A 72 -16.97 7.72 8.90
C ASP A 72 -17.41 9.17 9.09
N VAL A 73 -16.99 10.04 8.18
CA VAL A 73 -17.30 11.48 8.17
C VAL A 73 -18.82 11.74 8.14
N GLN A 74 -19.61 10.80 7.61
CA GLN A 74 -21.07 10.94 7.49
C GLN A 74 -21.81 10.59 8.78
N THR A 75 -21.31 9.70 9.60
CA THR A 75 -22.03 9.22 10.78
C THR A 75 -21.71 9.97 12.06
N ARG A 76 -20.56 10.67 12.15
CA ARG A 76 -20.08 11.40 13.34
C ARG A 76 -20.28 10.65 14.66
N VAL A 77 -20.29 9.34 14.62
CA VAL A 77 -20.26 8.51 15.83
C VAL A 77 -18.82 8.51 16.33
N THR A 78 -18.54 9.32 17.32
CA THR A 78 -17.26 9.24 18.05
C THR A 78 -17.19 7.87 18.72
N THR A 79 -16.40 6.98 18.17
CA THR A 79 -16.07 5.71 18.85
C THR A 79 -15.14 6.00 20.01
N SER A 80 -15.28 5.24 21.08
CA SER A 80 -14.40 5.34 22.24
C SER A 80 -12.95 4.92 21.94
N SER A 81 -12.69 4.38 20.77
CA SER A 81 -11.40 3.80 20.37
C SER A 81 -11.15 3.97 18.87
N PRO A 82 -10.70 5.15 18.42
CA PRO A 82 -10.34 5.40 17.02
C PRO A 82 -9.31 4.40 16.51
N ALA A 83 -9.38 4.03 15.23
CA ALA A 83 -8.38 3.14 14.62
C ALA A 83 -7.04 3.86 14.39
N PHE A 84 -7.10 5.16 14.14
CA PHE A 84 -5.92 6.01 13.97
C PHE A 84 -6.27 7.48 14.21
N HIS A 85 -5.25 8.33 14.26
CA HIS A 85 -5.34 9.77 14.46
C HIS A 85 -4.58 10.49 13.36
N VAL A 86 -5.19 11.45 12.69
CA VAL A 86 -4.59 12.25 11.62
C VAL A 86 -4.36 13.67 12.08
N PHE A 87 -3.14 14.15 11.89
CA PHE A 87 -2.73 15.51 12.21
C PHE A 87 -2.11 16.18 10.99
N ASN A 88 -2.50 17.42 10.70
CA ASN A 88 -1.78 18.30 9.79
C ASN A 88 -0.77 19.15 10.56
N ARG A 89 0.36 19.41 9.94
CA ARG A 89 1.40 20.27 10.46
C ARG A 89 1.28 21.69 9.87
N THR A 90 1.26 22.68 10.71
CA THR A 90 1.15 24.10 10.31
C THR A 90 2.28 24.93 10.95
N PRO A 91 2.77 26.00 10.31
CA PRO A 91 2.42 26.53 9.00
C PRO A 91 3.17 25.88 7.82
N GLU A 92 4.17 25.03 8.07
CA GLU A 92 5.09 24.53 7.04
C GLU A 92 4.49 23.48 6.10
N GLY A 93 3.31 22.96 6.44
CA GLY A 93 2.69 21.86 5.72
C GLY A 93 3.23 20.49 6.17
N GLY A 94 2.61 19.43 5.67
CA GLY A 94 2.86 18.05 6.05
C GLY A 94 1.74 17.47 6.90
N PHE A 95 1.71 16.16 7.01
CA PHE A 95 0.74 15.44 7.85
C PHE A 95 1.36 14.17 8.45
N ILE A 96 0.72 13.64 9.48
CA ILE A 96 1.07 12.35 10.06
C ILE A 96 -0.18 11.59 10.49
N ILE A 97 -0.14 10.27 10.33
CA ILE A 97 -1.17 9.35 10.78
C ILE A 97 -0.57 8.43 11.83
N ILE A 98 -1.03 8.56 13.07
CA ILE A 98 -0.63 7.74 14.20
C ILE A 98 -1.68 6.66 14.44
N ALA A 99 -1.27 5.41 14.62
CA ALA A 99 -2.17 4.32 14.97
C ALA A 99 -2.91 4.60 16.28
N GLY A 100 -4.19 4.26 16.32
CA GLY A 100 -5.04 4.38 17.50
C GLY A 100 -4.97 3.19 18.46
N ASP A 101 -4.05 2.25 18.17
CA ASP A 101 -3.86 1.04 18.97
C ASP A 101 -2.40 0.59 18.86
N ASP A 102 -1.81 0.16 19.97
CA ASP A 102 -0.39 -0.21 20.01
C ASP A 102 -0.08 -1.58 19.38
N VAL A 103 -1.08 -2.32 18.96
CA VAL A 103 -0.93 -3.53 18.14
C VAL A 103 -0.38 -3.23 16.75
N ALA A 104 -0.62 -2.02 16.25
CA ALA A 104 -0.17 -1.55 14.94
C ALA A 104 1.16 -0.79 15.03
N SER A 105 1.83 -0.63 13.89
CA SER A 105 2.97 0.29 13.77
C SER A 105 2.56 1.70 14.17
N PRO A 106 3.37 2.41 14.99
CA PRO A 106 2.96 3.70 15.55
C PRO A 106 2.69 4.78 14.49
N VAL A 107 3.46 4.81 13.41
CA VAL A 107 3.28 5.71 12.27
C VAL A 107 2.78 4.90 11.09
N LEU A 108 1.58 5.22 10.61
CA LEU A 108 0.96 4.54 9.46
C LEU A 108 1.25 5.27 8.15
N ALA A 109 1.36 6.61 8.23
CA ALA A 109 1.73 7.43 7.09
C ALA A 109 2.22 8.82 7.54
N TYR A 110 3.02 9.47 6.68
CA TYR A 110 3.43 10.86 6.88
C TYR A 110 3.83 11.52 5.56
N SER A 111 3.81 12.84 5.57
CA SER A 111 4.38 13.66 4.51
C SER A 111 5.02 14.91 5.13
N ASP A 112 6.13 15.35 4.55
CA ASP A 112 6.78 16.61 4.95
C ASP A 112 6.18 17.83 4.24
N THR A 113 5.26 17.62 3.30
CA THR A 113 4.64 18.69 2.50
C THR A 113 3.15 18.42 2.28
N GLY A 114 2.41 19.48 1.92
CA GLY A 114 0.97 19.38 1.66
C GLY A 114 0.14 19.25 2.93
N GLU A 115 -1.09 18.86 2.78
CA GLU A 115 -2.05 18.66 3.85
C GLU A 115 -2.87 17.40 3.57
N PHE A 116 -3.37 16.78 4.62
CA PHE A 116 -4.34 15.70 4.52
C PHE A 116 -5.74 16.28 4.56
N GLU A 117 -6.49 16.11 3.47
CA GLU A 117 -7.86 16.61 3.34
C GLU A 117 -8.86 15.46 3.48
N VAL A 118 -9.78 15.58 4.44
CA VAL A 118 -10.79 14.55 4.72
C VAL A 118 -12.02 14.69 3.81
N GLU A 119 -12.50 15.92 3.60
CA GLU A 119 -13.76 16.17 2.87
C GLU A 119 -13.70 15.79 1.39
N ASN A 120 -12.54 15.95 0.75
CA ASN A 120 -12.32 15.65 -0.67
C ASN A 120 -11.33 14.50 -0.87
N MET A 121 -11.31 13.58 0.08
CA MET A 121 -10.35 12.47 0.06
C MET A 121 -10.50 11.64 -1.23
N PRO A 122 -9.38 11.40 -1.94
CA PRO A 122 -9.36 10.51 -3.10
C PRO A 122 -9.91 9.12 -2.78
N SER A 123 -10.68 8.54 -3.70
CA SER A 123 -11.32 7.24 -3.47
C SER A 123 -10.33 6.11 -3.19
N ASN A 124 -9.16 6.12 -3.84
CA ASN A 124 -8.07 5.17 -3.58
C ASN A 124 -7.47 5.37 -2.17
N LEU A 125 -7.30 6.61 -1.73
CA LEU A 125 -6.85 6.91 -0.37
C LEU A 125 -7.92 6.52 0.66
N GLN A 126 -9.22 6.79 0.39
CA GLN A 126 -10.32 6.34 1.25
C GLN A 126 -10.27 4.82 1.45
N GLY A 127 -10.11 4.05 0.37
CA GLY A 127 -9.97 2.60 0.43
C GLY A 127 -8.77 2.17 1.25
N TRP A 128 -7.63 2.87 1.11
CA TRP A 128 -6.42 2.58 1.88
C TRP A 128 -6.58 2.89 3.38
N MET A 129 -7.22 4.00 3.73
CA MET A 129 -7.53 4.35 5.12
C MET A 129 -8.53 3.38 5.74
N GLN A 130 -9.52 2.94 4.95
CA GLN A 130 -10.43 1.87 5.37
C GLN A 130 -9.68 0.56 5.63
N TYR A 131 -8.72 0.20 4.79
CA TYR A 131 -7.89 -0.98 4.96
C TYR A 131 -7.11 -0.94 6.29
N TYR A 132 -6.50 0.19 6.66
CA TYR A 132 -5.87 0.36 7.97
C TYR A 132 -6.87 0.16 9.11
N ARG A 133 -8.03 0.77 9.02
CA ARG A 133 -9.08 0.65 10.03
C ARG A 133 -9.53 -0.79 10.24
N GLU A 134 -9.75 -1.52 9.15
CA GLU A 134 -10.17 -2.91 9.19
C GLU A 134 -9.11 -3.80 9.84
N GLN A 135 -7.84 -3.62 9.52
CA GLN A 135 -6.74 -4.35 10.14
C GLN A 135 -6.68 -4.13 11.67
N ILE A 136 -6.70 -2.88 12.09
CA ILE A 136 -6.60 -2.53 13.52
C ILE A 136 -7.81 -3.06 14.28
N ASN A 137 -9.02 -2.91 13.74
CA ASN A 137 -10.24 -3.41 14.38
C ASN A 137 -10.26 -4.95 14.45
N TRP A 138 -9.82 -5.62 13.39
CA TRP A 138 -9.66 -7.07 13.41
C TRP A 138 -8.67 -7.52 14.50
N ALA A 139 -7.53 -6.88 14.61
CA ALA A 139 -6.54 -7.21 15.64
C ALA A 139 -7.10 -7.04 17.05
N ARG A 140 -7.90 -5.99 17.28
CA ARG A 140 -8.64 -5.78 18.55
C ARG A 140 -9.63 -6.92 18.83
N GLU A 141 -10.44 -7.28 17.84
CA GLU A 141 -11.43 -8.36 17.95
C GLU A 141 -10.78 -9.72 18.21
N GLN A 142 -9.62 -9.97 17.61
CA GLN A 142 -8.85 -11.19 17.80
C GLN A 142 -7.94 -11.15 19.03
N HIS A 143 -7.93 -10.05 19.78
CA HIS A 143 -7.07 -9.86 20.95
C HIS A 143 -5.58 -10.11 20.63
N ILE A 144 -5.14 -9.65 19.45
CA ILE A 144 -3.73 -9.74 19.05
C ILE A 144 -2.90 -8.83 19.96
N THR A 145 -1.77 -9.32 20.39
CA THR A 145 -0.80 -8.52 21.14
C THR A 145 0.27 -7.96 20.21
N PRO A 146 0.80 -6.74 20.47
CA PRO A 146 1.87 -6.18 19.65
C PRO A 146 3.10 -7.09 19.62
N SER A 147 3.75 -7.18 18.47
CA SER A 147 5.02 -7.88 18.33
C SER A 147 6.14 -7.12 19.04
N GLU A 148 7.25 -7.81 19.33
CA GLU A 148 8.43 -7.17 19.97
C GLU A 148 9.00 -6.04 19.08
N SER A 149 8.96 -6.19 17.76
CA SER A 149 9.36 -5.16 16.80
C SER A 149 8.46 -3.92 16.89
N VAL A 150 7.15 -4.11 16.92
CA VAL A 150 6.19 -3.01 17.06
C VAL A 150 6.34 -2.30 18.40
N MET A 151 6.48 -3.03 19.50
CA MET A 151 6.74 -2.43 20.82
C MET A 151 8.00 -1.55 20.83
N LYS A 152 9.07 -1.99 20.19
CA LYS A 152 10.30 -1.19 20.05
C LYS A 152 10.07 0.10 19.26
N LEU A 153 9.28 0.06 18.18
CA LEU A 153 8.95 1.27 17.40
C LEU A 153 8.18 2.29 18.26
N TRP A 154 7.20 1.83 19.04
CA TRP A 154 6.47 2.69 19.99
C TRP A 154 7.40 3.33 21.02
N GLU A 155 8.31 2.54 21.62
CA GLU A 155 9.29 3.06 22.58
C GLU A 155 10.25 4.08 21.93
N GLN A 156 10.74 3.81 20.73
CA GLN A 156 11.63 4.70 20.00
C GLN A 156 10.93 6.04 19.70
N LEU A 157 9.72 5.99 19.16
CA LEU A 157 8.94 7.19 18.87
C LEU A 157 8.62 8.00 20.13
N GLN A 158 8.30 7.30 21.25
CA GLN A 158 8.01 7.96 22.54
C GLN A 158 9.25 8.68 23.11
N ARG A 159 10.45 8.15 22.89
CA ARG A 159 11.72 8.75 23.33
C ARG A 159 12.22 9.83 22.39
N GLY A 160 11.57 10.05 21.28
CA GLY A 160 12.07 10.91 20.21
C GLY A 160 13.33 10.34 19.53
N ALA A 161 13.51 9.04 19.58
CA ALA A 161 14.65 8.33 19.01
C ALA A 161 14.13 7.27 18.01
N LEU A 162 13.50 7.71 16.91
CA LEU A 162 13.47 6.86 15.73
C LEU A 162 14.92 6.75 15.25
N ALA A 163 15.38 5.54 15.03
CA ALA A 163 16.77 5.29 14.68
C ALA A 163 17.15 6.18 13.48
N ASP A 164 18.08 7.08 13.74
CA ASP A 164 18.75 7.92 12.74
C ASP A 164 19.81 7.04 12.03
N ASP A 165 19.42 5.83 11.68
CA ASP A 165 20.19 5.08 10.72
C ASP A 165 19.96 5.78 9.40
N ALA A 166 21.04 6.30 8.82
CA ALA A 166 21.09 6.90 7.50
C ALA A 166 20.69 5.85 6.45
N GLU A 167 19.46 5.35 6.58
CA GLU A 167 18.89 4.41 5.63
C GLU A 167 18.65 5.09 4.30
N LYS A 168 18.90 4.33 3.28
CA LYS A 168 18.74 4.76 1.90
C LYS A 168 17.30 5.23 1.67
N GLU A 169 17.17 6.48 1.27
CA GLU A 169 15.94 7.04 0.73
C GLU A 169 16.00 7.06 -0.78
N VAL A 170 14.96 6.61 -1.44
CA VAL A 170 14.75 6.72 -2.88
C VAL A 170 13.45 7.48 -3.11
N LEU A 171 13.51 8.56 -3.88
CA LEU A 171 12.33 9.29 -4.32
C LEU A 171 12.48 9.68 -5.79
N LEU A 172 11.68 9.06 -6.64
CA LEU A 172 11.63 9.31 -8.07
C LEU A 172 10.58 10.39 -8.32
N LYS A 173 11.00 11.51 -8.93
CA LYS A 173 10.11 12.66 -9.14
C LYS A 173 9.10 12.37 -10.24
N THR A 174 7.84 12.16 -9.86
CA THR A 174 6.71 11.91 -10.76
C THR A 174 5.86 13.16 -10.98
N ALA A 175 5.01 13.13 -12.00
CA ALA A 175 4.04 14.18 -12.26
C ALA A 175 2.87 14.10 -11.26
N LEU A 176 2.42 15.26 -10.79
CA LEU A 176 1.26 15.37 -9.88
C LEU A 176 -0.02 15.51 -10.71
N TRP A 177 -0.45 14.41 -11.29
CA TRP A 177 -1.62 14.38 -12.17
C TRP A 177 -2.89 13.99 -11.42
N ASN A 178 -4.04 14.32 -12.05
CA ASN A 178 -5.38 14.15 -11.49
C ASN A 178 -6.27 13.39 -12.49
N GLN A 179 -7.49 13.08 -12.09
CA GLN A 179 -8.46 12.34 -12.90
C GLN A 179 -9.52 13.23 -13.56
N ASN A 180 -9.62 14.50 -13.16
CA ASN A 180 -10.57 15.48 -13.68
C ASN A 180 -9.93 16.34 -14.79
N ALA A 181 -10.62 17.39 -15.25
CA ALA A 181 -10.09 18.29 -16.27
C ALA A 181 -8.74 18.92 -15.85
N PRO A 182 -7.78 19.02 -16.80
CA PRO A 182 -7.88 18.74 -18.23
C PRO A 182 -7.67 17.28 -18.64
N TYR A 183 -7.31 16.40 -17.70
CA TYR A 183 -6.91 15.01 -17.95
C TYR A 183 -8.01 14.18 -18.60
N ASN A 184 -9.26 14.40 -18.21
CA ASN A 184 -10.43 13.65 -18.71
C ASN A 184 -11.16 14.32 -19.89
N ASN A 185 -10.56 15.31 -20.54
CA ASN A 185 -11.22 16.06 -21.62
C ASN A 185 -11.69 15.17 -22.78
N LEU A 186 -11.03 14.04 -23.01
CA LEU A 186 -11.35 13.07 -24.06
C LEU A 186 -12.13 11.84 -23.53
N CYS A 187 -12.33 11.73 -22.23
CA CYS A 187 -13.10 10.62 -21.67
C CYS A 187 -14.58 10.72 -22.07
N PRO A 188 -15.30 9.59 -22.15
CA PRO A 188 -16.72 9.58 -22.47
C PRO A 188 -17.54 10.44 -21.52
N LYS A 189 -18.63 11.01 -22.04
CA LYS A 189 -19.65 11.65 -21.21
C LYS A 189 -20.88 10.77 -21.15
N ILE A 190 -21.38 10.55 -19.93
CA ILE A 190 -22.56 9.74 -19.68
C ILE A 190 -23.67 10.65 -19.18
N SER A 191 -24.79 10.70 -19.90
CA SER A 191 -25.91 11.60 -19.59
C SER A 191 -25.48 13.08 -19.43
N GLY A 192 -24.49 13.52 -20.23
CA GLY A 192 -23.95 14.88 -20.18
C GLY A 192 -22.86 15.12 -19.11
N SER A 193 -22.69 14.22 -18.16
CA SER A 193 -21.65 14.29 -17.12
C SER A 193 -20.32 13.71 -17.61
N SER A 194 -19.22 14.43 -17.37
CA SER A 194 -17.87 13.93 -17.64
C SER A 194 -17.54 12.79 -16.69
N THR A 195 -16.85 11.77 -17.20
CA THR A 195 -16.32 10.69 -16.38
C THR A 195 -14.86 10.98 -16.01
N PRO A 196 -14.37 10.60 -14.81
CA PRO A 196 -12.97 10.69 -14.49
C PRO A 196 -12.15 9.72 -15.36
N THR A 197 -10.85 9.95 -15.48
CA THR A 197 -9.92 9.07 -16.23
C THR A 197 -9.86 7.66 -15.64
N GLY A 198 -10.09 7.51 -14.33
CA GLY A 198 -9.91 6.30 -13.57
C GLY A 198 -8.48 6.18 -13.01
N CYS A 199 -8.37 5.59 -11.81
CA CYS A 199 -7.09 5.47 -11.09
C CYS A 199 -6.06 4.66 -11.87
N VAL A 200 -6.48 3.59 -12.56
CA VAL A 200 -5.62 2.75 -13.39
C VAL A 200 -5.01 3.56 -14.52
N ALA A 201 -5.83 4.23 -15.35
CA ALA A 201 -5.32 5.03 -16.47
C ALA A 201 -4.40 6.17 -15.99
N THR A 202 -4.70 6.78 -14.84
CA THR A 202 -3.89 7.84 -14.26
C THR A 202 -2.53 7.31 -13.80
N ALA A 203 -2.49 6.18 -13.12
CA ALA A 203 -1.24 5.54 -12.69
C ALA A 203 -0.35 5.18 -13.91
N LEU A 204 -0.95 4.56 -14.94
CA LEU A 204 -0.22 4.25 -16.18
C LEU A 204 0.36 5.52 -16.83
N ALA A 205 -0.46 6.56 -16.94
CA ALA A 205 -0.05 7.80 -17.57
C ALA A 205 1.09 8.52 -16.81
N ILE A 206 1.05 8.51 -15.47
CA ILE A 206 2.13 9.02 -14.60
C ILE A 206 3.43 8.26 -14.88
N VAL A 207 3.37 6.94 -14.92
CA VAL A 207 4.53 6.07 -15.21
C VAL A 207 5.07 6.34 -16.63
N MET A 208 4.20 6.47 -17.62
CA MET A 208 4.60 6.78 -19.00
C MET A 208 5.22 8.17 -19.12
N LYS A 209 4.68 9.15 -18.39
CA LYS A 209 5.24 10.51 -18.32
C LYS A 209 6.64 10.52 -17.71
N TYR A 210 6.84 9.78 -16.61
CA TYR A 210 8.15 9.63 -15.99
C TYR A 210 9.17 9.03 -16.95
N ASN A 211 8.80 7.95 -17.65
CA ASN A 211 9.64 7.28 -18.64
C ASN A 211 9.78 8.08 -19.94
N ARG A 212 8.88 9.05 -20.23
CA ARG A 212 8.75 9.72 -21.53
C ARG A 212 8.75 8.68 -22.66
N TRP A 213 7.85 7.69 -22.55
CA TRP A 213 7.81 6.53 -23.44
C TRP A 213 6.37 6.02 -23.64
N PRO A 214 6.03 5.54 -24.84
CA PRO A 214 6.82 5.56 -26.09
C PRO A 214 6.75 6.93 -26.80
N ASP A 215 7.61 7.18 -27.78
CA ASP A 215 7.43 8.34 -28.66
C ASP A 215 6.15 8.21 -29.46
N GLN A 216 5.84 6.98 -29.89
CA GLN A 216 4.61 6.60 -30.57
C GLN A 216 4.27 5.15 -30.25
N GLY A 217 3.00 4.84 -30.06
CA GLY A 217 2.55 3.48 -29.78
C GLY A 217 2.85 2.49 -30.90
N SER A 218 2.44 1.23 -30.72
CA SER A 218 2.76 0.12 -31.63
C SER A 218 2.10 0.19 -33.00
N GLY A 219 1.07 1.03 -33.17
CA GLY A 219 0.19 1.07 -34.33
C GLY A 219 -1.00 0.10 -34.28
N GLY A 220 -1.05 -0.77 -33.24
CA GLY A 220 -2.19 -1.65 -33.00
C GLY A 220 -3.45 -0.88 -32.61
N THR A 221 -4.61 -1.53 -32.73
CA THR A 221 -5.91 -0.95 -32.40
C THR A 221 -6.54 -1.74 -31.24
N CYS A 222 -6.89 -1.03 -30.16
CA CYS A 222 -7.73 -1.57 -29.09
C CYS A 222 -9.17 -1.11 -29.30
N THR A 223 -10.10 -2.06 -29.23
CA THR A 223 -11.54 -1.78 -29.38
C THR A 223 -12.31 -2.59 -28.37
N TYR A 224 -13.20 -1.96 -27.62
CA TYR A 224 -14.08 -2.61 -26.64
C TYR A 224 -15.34 -1.78 -26.39
N THR A 225 -16.30 -2.35 -25.67
CA THR A 225 -17.54 -1.64 -25.31
C THR A 225 -17.70 -1.69 -23.80
N PRO A 226 -17.49 -0.54 -23.09
CA PRO A 226 -17.78 -0.46 -21.65
C PRO A 226 -19.27 -0.71 -21.38
N SER A 227 -19.59 -1.45 -20.33
CA SER A 227 -20.98 -1.87 -20.07
C SER A 227 -21.86 -0.69 -19.64
N ILE A 228 -21.33 0.24 -18.84
CA ILE A 228 -22.05 1.41 -18.35
C ILE A 228 -22.20 2.46 -19.47
N TYR A 229 -21.16 2.70 -20.26
CA TYR A 229 -21.23 3.66 -21.37
C TYR A 229 -22.06 3.12 -22.54
N GLY A 230 -22.00 1.81 -22.80
CA GLY A 230 -22.82 1.12 -23.80
C GLY A 230 -22.46 1.39 -25.26
N SER A 231 -21.48 2.26 -25.53
CA SER A 231 -20.99 2.55 -26.89
C SER A 231 -19.55 2.09 -27.06
N GLN A 232 -19.21 1.65 -28.28
CA GLN A 232 -17.89 1.17 -28.59
C GLN A 232 -16.86 2.29 -28.50
N LEU A 233 -15.74 2.00 -27.84
CA LEU A 233 -14.54 2.83 -27.81
C LEU A 233 -13.43 2.16 -28.60
N SER A 234 -12.67 2.94 -29.38
CA SER A 234 -11.60 2.43 -30.22
C SER A 234 -10.47 3.45 -30.32
N VAL A 235 -9.23 2.99 -30.13
CA VAL A 235 -8.01 3.79 -30.30
C VAL A 235 -7.01 2.99 -31.11
N THR A 236 -6.47 3.65 -32.18
CA THR A 236 -5.30 3.16 -32.89
C THR A 236 -4.07 3.91 -32.37
N TYR A 237 -3.09 3.18 -31.82
CA TYR A 237 -1.93 3.72 -31.13
C TYR A 237 -0.82 4.13 -32.11
N ASN A 238 -1.14 5.00 -33.05
CA ASN A 238 -0.25 5.46 -34.12
C ASN A 238 0.07 6.96 -34.07
N VAL A 239 -0.30 7.65 -32.96
CA VAL A 239 -0.03 9.07 -32.78
C VAL A 239 1.22 9.29 -31.95
N PRO A 240 2.02 10.33 -32.23
CA PRO A 240 3.17 10.68 -31.38
C PRO A 240 2.70 11.33 -30.08
N TYR A 241 3.29 10.93 -28.96
CA TYR A 241 3.07 11.53 -27.65
C TYR A 241 3.97 12.75 -27.47
N GLN A 242 3.36 13.88 -27.16
CA GLN A 242 4.06 15.16 -27.07
C GLN A 242 4.56 15.42 -25.65
N TRP A 243 5.54 14.63 -25.20
CA TRP A 243 6.07 14.66 -23.85
C TRP A 243 6.48 16.02 -23.34
N ASP A 244 7.04 16.88 -24.21
CA ASP A 244 7.47 18.25 -23.85
C ASP A 244 6.30 19.20 -23.60
N LYS A 245 5.12 18.90 -24.10
CA LYS A 245 3.92 19.69 -23.84
C LYS A 245 3.18 19.26 -22.58
N MET A 246 3.44 18.05 -22.08
CA MET A 246 2.80 17.57 -20.87
C MET A 246 3.48 18.18 -19.65
N LEU A 247 2.78 19.02 -18.89
CA LEU A 247 3.26 19.61 -17.65
C LEU A 247 3.29 18.58 -16.51
N ASN A 248 4.13 18.79 -15.51
CA ASN A 248 4.13 17.94 -14.32
C ASN A 248 2.95 18.26 -13.39
N VAL A 249 2.45 19.51 -13.45
CA VAL A 249 1.30 20.00 -12.66
C VAL A 249 0.42 20.84 -13.57
N TYR A 250 -0.89 20.67 -13.48
CA TYR A 250 -1.87 21.47 -14.23
C TYR A 250 -2.71 22.29 -13.25
N GLU A 251 -2.38 23.56 -13.13
CA GLU A 251 -3.15 24.53 -12.35
C GLU A 251 -4.09 25.32 -13.27
N ILE A 252 -5.32 25.52 -12.84
CA ILE A 252 -6.32 26.23 -13.62
C ILE A 252 -5.79 27.63 -14.03
N GLY A 253 -5.86 27.92 -15.31
CA GLY A 253 -5.38 29.19 -15.86
C GLY A 253 -3.86 29.27 -16.12
N LYS A 254 -3.08 28.22 -15.79
CA LYS A 254 -1.62 28.18 -16.00
C LYS A 254 -1.17 27.23 -17.13
N TYR A 255 -2.09 26.72 -17.94
CA TYR A 255 -1.77 25.87 -19.09
C TYR A 255 -2.58 26.30 -20.33
N VAL A 256 -2.09 25.93 -21.51
CA VAL A 256 -2.73 26.22 -22.79
C VAL A 256 -3.39 24.96 -23.40
N GLY A 257 -4.30 25.14 -24.37
CA GLY A 257 -5.06 24.05 -24.94
C GLY A 257 -4.20 22.88 -25.46
N THR A 258 -3.08 23.18 -26.14
CA THR A 258 -2.20 22.11 -26.67
C THR A 258 -1.50 21.29 -25.57
N GLN A 259 -1.34 21.82 -24.36
CA GLN A 259 -0.81 21.11 -23.20
C GLN A 259 -1.91 20.23 -22.60
N ALA A 260 -3.14 20.76 -22.50
CA ALA A 260 -4.31 20.01 -22.08
C ALA A 260 -4.60 18.83 -23.03
N ASP A 261 -4.57 19.08 -24.35
CA ASP A 261 -4.79 18.04 -25.37
C ASP A 261 -3.74 16.92 -25.28
N ALA A 262 -2.48 17.28 -25.04
CA ALA A 262 -1.39 16.31 -24.93
C ALA A 262 -1.63 15.32 -23.77
N VAL A 263 -1.94 15.83 -22.57
CA VAL A 263 -2.18 14.97 -21.41
C VAL A 263 -3.49 14.20 -21.54
N ALA A 264 -4.57 14.84 -22.03
CA ALA A 264 -5.85 14.17 -22.23
C ALA A 264 -5.77 13.02 -23.23
N THR A 265 -4.97 13.20 -24.30
CA THR A 265 -4.71 12.13 -25.29
C THR A 265 -4.05 10.92 -24.62
N LEU A 266 -2.99 11.13 -23.83
CA LEU A 266 -2.33 10.03 -23.14
C LEU A 266 -3.29 9.34 -22.16
N MET A 267 -4.01 10.12 -21.34
CA MET A 267 -4.96 9.60 -20.36
C MET A 267 -6.07 8.75 -21.00
N TYR A 268 -6.66 9.25 -22.07
CA TYR A 268 -7.69 8.52 -22.82
C TYR A 268 -7.14 7.23 -23.44
N HIS A 269 -5.94 7.27 -24.00
CA HIS A 269 -5.27 6.09 -24.54
C HIS A 269 -4.97 5.07 -23.45
N CYS A 270 -4.51 5.50 -22.26
CA CYS A 270 -4.35 4.62 -21.10
C CYS A 270 -5.68 3.99 -20.65
N GLY A 271 -6.76 4.75 -20.70
CA GLY A 271 -8.10 4.24 -20.38
C GLY A 271 -8.56 3.17 -21.37
N VAL A 272 -8.39 3.42 -22.67
CA VAL A 272 -8.83 2.46 -23.70
C VAL A 272 -7.99 1.18 -23.67
N LEU A 273 -6.65 1.26 -23.55
CA LEU A 273 -5.83 0.04 -23.46
C LEU A 273 -6.11 -0.80 -22.19
N SER A 274 -6.59 -0.15 -21.13
CA SER A 274 -7.00 -0.81 -19.90
C SER A 274 -8.42 -1.37 -19.96
N GLN A 275 -9.14 -1.13 -21.05
CA GLN A 275 -10.58 -1.44 -21.20
C GLN A 275 -11.40 -0.84 -20.04
N MET A 276 -11.20 0.47 -19.80
CA MET A 276 -11.79 1.20 -18.69
C MET A 276 -13.31 1.16 -18.70
N GLU A 277 -13.91 0.75 -17.60
CA GLU A 277 -15.33 0.90 -17.34
C GLU A 277 -15.59 2.32 -16.83
N TYR A 278 -15.98 3.20 -17.75
CA TYR A 278 -16.21 4.62 -17.45
C TYR A 278 -17.56 4.84 -16.78
N ALA A 279 -17.56 5.54 -15.64
CA ALA A 279 -18.79 5.99 -14.96
C ALA A 279 -18.59 7.37 -14.31
N PRO A 280 -19.66 8.20 -14.18
CA PRO A 280 -19.56 9.53 -13.61
C PRO A 280 -19.03 9.58 -12.16
N ASN A 281 -19.33 8.55 -11.37
CA ASN A 281 -18.96 8.46 -9.95
C ASN A 281 -17.59 7.76 -9.73
N GLY A 282 -16.94 7.28 -10.80
CA GLY A 282 -15.67 6.59 -10.71
C GLY A 282 -15.49 5.64 -11.88
N SER A 283 -14.31 5.64 -12.49
CA SER A 283 -13.96 4.76 -13.60
C SER A 283 -12.93 3.74 -13.15
N GLY A 284 -13.11 2.47 -13.51
CA GLY A 284 -12.28 1.35 -13.05
C GLY A 284 -11.83 0.44 -14.19
N ALA A 285 -10.69 -0.24 -13.99
CA ALA A 285 -10.15 -1.24 -14.91
C ALA A 285 -9.34 -2.28 -14.13
N PHE A 286 -9.10 -3.44 -14.75
CA PHE A 286 -8.26 -4.48 -14.15
C PHE A 286 -6.78 -4.22 -14.44
N THR A 287 -5.95 -4.26 -13.40
CA THR A 287 -4.49 -4.07 -13.47
C THR A 287 -3.84 -4.98 -14.52
N LEU A 288 -4.25 -6.24 -14.58
CA LEU A 288 -3.72 -7.20 -15.54
C LEU A 288 -3.96 -6.79 -17.00
N ILE A 289 -5.19 -6.32 -17.30
CA ILE A 289 -5.54 -5.85 -18.65
C ILE A 289 -4.72 -4.61 -18.98
N ALA A 290 -4.55 -3.71 -18.03
CA ALA A 290 -3.77 -2.50 -18.16
C ALA A 290 -2.28 -2.81 -18.44
N ALA A 291 -1.66 -3.69 -17.66
CA ALA A 291 -0.28 -4.12 -17.84
C ALA A 291 -0.07 -4.76 -19.23
N ARG A 292 -0.98 -5.64 -19.63
CA ARG A 292 -0.95 -6.23 -20.98
C ARG A 292 -1.06 -5.16 -22.09
N GLY A 293 -1.95 -4.19 -21.91
CA GLY A 293 -2.12 -3.09 -22.86
C GLY A 293 -0.87 -2.22 -22.99
N MET A 294 -0.11 -2.01 -21.91
CA MET A 294 1.18 -1.32 -21.96
C MET A 294 2.19 -2.08 -22.84
N ILE A 295 2.25 -3.40 -22.72
CA ILE A 295 3.13 -4.24 -23.56
C ILE A 295 2.66 -4.19 -25.01
N GLU A 296 1.39 -4.41 -25.27
CA GLU A 296 0.83 -4.59 -26.60
C GLU A 296 0.81 -3.27 -27.41
N TYR A 297 0.40 -2.18 -26.77
CA TYR A 297 0.15 -0.90 -27.46
C TYR A 297 1.21 0.17 -27.20
N MET A 298 1.90 0.11 -26.04
CA MET A 298 2.82 1.18 -25.60
C MET A 298 4.28 0.75 -25.61
N LYS A 299 4.62 -0.38 -26.23
CA LYS A 299 6.00 -0.84 -26.40
C LYS A 299 6.78 -0.95 -25.08
N TYR A 300 6.09 -1.31 -23.99
CA TYR A 300 6.77 -1.67 -22.76
C TYR A 300 7.35 -3.10 -22.85
N ASP A 301 8.34 -3.35 -22.01
CA ASP A 301 9.08 -4.61 -22.04
C ASP A 301 8.16 -5.78 -21.64
N LYS A 302 8.32 -6.90 -22.34
CA LYS A 302 7.52 -8.11 -22.12
C LYS A 302 7.84 -8.84 -20.82
N SER A 303 8.94 -8.48 -20.16
CA SER A 303 9.27 -8.97 -18.81
C SER A 303 8.45 -8.30 -17.69
N MET A 304 7.61 -7.34 -18.05
CA MET A 304 6.70 -6.71 -17.10
C MET A 304 5.68 -7.72 -16.59
N THR A 305 5.55 -7.87 -15.28
CA THR A 305 4.68 -8.86 -14.63
C THR A 305 3.86 -8.26 -13.51
N LEU A 306 2.65 -8.82 -13.31
CA LEU A 306 1.82 -8.56 -12.15
C LEU A 306 2.17 -9.56 -11.06
N GLN A 307 2.50 -9.08 -9.88
CA GLN A 307 2.82 -9.87 -8.70
C GLN A 307 1.75 -9.65 -7.63
N SER A 308 1.32 -10.71 -6.98
CA SER A 308 0.39 -10.63 -5.84
C SER A 308 1.17 -10.68 -4.53
N ARG A 309 0.83 -9.79 -3.59
CA ARG A 309 1.43 -9.72 -2.27
C ARG A 309 1.40 -11.07 -1.51
N GLU A 310 0.33 -11.83 -1.74
CA GLU A 310 0.11 -13.13 -1.08
C GLU A 310 1.16 -14.20 -1.40
N TRP A 311 1.91 -14.02 -2.48
CA TRP A 311 2.92 -14.99 -2.90
C TRP A 311 4.26 -14.81 -2.20
N TYR A 312 4.39 -13.80 -1.36
CA TYR A 312 5.64 -13.37 -0.77
C TYR A 312 5.54 -13.23 0.74
N THR A 313 6.62 -13.54 1.44
CA THR A 313 6.83 -13.04 2.79
C THR A 313 7.01 -11.51 2.74
N GLU A 314 6.87 -10.83 3.86
CA GLU A 314 7.09 -9.38 3.89
C GLU A 314 8.49 -8.99 3.46
N ALA A 315 9.51 -9.69 3.95
CA ALA A 315 10.90 -9.42 3.58
C ALA A 315 11.16 -9.58 2.08
N GLU A 316 10.59 -10.62 1.46
CA GLU A 316 10.66 -10.82 0.01
C GLU A 316 9.91 -9.75 -0.76
N TRP A 317 8.70 -9.37 -0.31
CA TRP A 317 7.92 -8.32 -0.93
C TRP A 317 8.63 -6.98 -0.89
N ASN A 318 9.11 -6.56 0.29
CA ASN A 318 9.89 -5.35 0.44
C ASN A 318 11.16 -5.37 -0.41
N SER A 319 11.87 -6.51 -0.46
CA SER A 319 13.06 -6.66 -1.31
C SER A 319 12.72 -6.52 -2.79
N LEU A 320 11.58 -7.08 -3.24
CA LEU A 320 11.10 -6.98 -4.61
C LEU A 320 10.80 -5.53 -4.99
N LEU A 321 10.02 -4.82 -4.18
CA LEU A 321 9.63 -3.44 -4.44
C LEU A 321 10.83 -2.48 -4.40
N LYS A 322 11.67 -2.59 -3.37
CA LYS A 322 12.88 -1.76 -3.25
C LYS A 322 13.83 -1.97 -4.42
N LYS A 323 14.00 -3.19 -4.91
CA LYS A 323 14.82 -3.49 -6.10
C LYS A 323 14.32 -2.75 -7.35
N GLU A 324 13.01 -2.63 -7.54
CA GLU A 324 12.45 -1.87 -8.66
C GLU A 324 12.76 -0.37 -8.52
N LEU A 325 12.47 0.20 -7.35
CA LEU A 325 12.69 1.61 -7.07
C LEU A 325 14.18 1.99 -7.10
N ASP A 326 15.07 1.13 -6.60
CA ASP A 326 16.52 1.28 -6.70
C ASP A 326 17.04 1.31 -8.13
N ALA A 327 16.38 0.58 -9.01
CA ALA A 327 16.69 0.58 -10.43
C ALA A 327 16.03 1.75 -11.20
N GLY A 328 15.40 2.71 -10.50
CA GLY A 328 14.71 3.85 -11.09
C GLY A 328 13.41 3.49 -11.80
N ARG A 329 12.81 2.35 -11.48
CA ARG A 329 11.54 1.89 -12.05
C ARG A 329 10.40 2.14 -11.08
N LEU A 330 9.39 2.84 -11.57
CA LEU A 330 8.14 3.04 -10.85
C LEU A 330 7.35 1.74 -10.78
N ILE A 331 6.56 1.62 -9.73
CA ILE A 331 5.68 0.46 -9.52
C ILE A 331 4.23 0.92 -9.64
N ILE A 332 3.44 0.26 -10.48
CA ILE A 332 2.00 0.43 -10.49
C ILE A 332 1.46 -0.52 -9.43
N TYR A 333 0.98 0.05 -8.33
CA TYR A 333 0.57 -0.70 -7.15
C TYR A 333 -0.94 -0.61 -6.96
N GLY A 334 -1.54 -1.70 -6.57
CA GLY A 334 -2.96 -1.79 -6.33
C GLY A 334 -3.31 -2.51 -5.05
N GLY A 335 -4.54 -2.33 -4.64
CA GLY A 335 -5.17 -3.08 -3.56
C GLY A 335 -6.66 -3.14 -3.79
N SER A 336 -7.30 -4.17 -3.31
CA SER A 336 -8.76 -4.30 -3.30
C SER A 336 -9.25 -4.63 -1.90
N ASN A 337 -10.46 -4.17 -1.60
CA ASN A 337 -11.13 -4.57 -0.37
C ASN A 337 -11.99 -5.83 -0.59
N ASN A 338 -12.60 -6.34 0.49
CA ASN A 338 -13.48 -7.49 0.44
C ASN A 338 -14.76 -7.29 -0.40
N LYS A 339 -14.99 -6.07 -0.92
CA LYS A 339 -16.11 -5.73 -1.79
C LYS A 339 -15.71 -5.62 -3.26
N GLU A 340 -14.48 -6.05 -3.60
CA GLU A 340 -13.89 -5.93 -4.95
C GLU A 340 -13.72 -4.48 -5.44
N GLU A 341 -13.76 -3.51 -4.54
CA GLU A 341 -13.41 -2.13 -4.86
C GLU A 341 -11.90 -2.03 -4.91
N GLY A 342 -11.35 -1.97 -6.11
CA GLY A 342 -9.91 -1.89 -6.36
C GLY A 342 -9.43 -0.45 -6.48
N HIS A 343 -8.23 -0.19 -6.01
CA HIS A 343 -7.57 1.11 -6.10
C HIS A 343 -6.16 0.95 -6.65
N GLN A 344 -5.82 1.80 -7.62
CA GLN A 344 -4.51 1.82 -8.25
C GLN A 344 -3.81 3.14 -7.98
N PHE A 345 -2.50 3.09 -7.73
CA PHE A 345 -1.64 4.25 -7.51
C PHE A 345 -0.20 3.92 -7.91
N VAL A 346 0.70 4.87 -7.77
CA VAL A 346 2.11 4.67 -8.11
C VAL A 346 2.95 4.70 -6.84
N LEU A 347 3.81 3.68 -6.66
CA LEU A 347 4.92 3.80 -5.73
C LEU A 347 6.10 4.40 -6.49
N ASP A 348 6.56 5.55 -6.05
CA ASP A 348 7.65 6.30 -6.67
C ASP A 348 8.84 6.54 -5.74
N GLY A 349 8.82 5.94 -4.54
CA GLY A 349 9.92 6.00 -3.61
C GLY A 349 9.73 5.11 -2.38
N TYR A 350 10.76 5.10 -1.54
CA TYR A 350 10.68 4.49 -0.22
C TYR A 350 11.69 5.14 0.74
N LYS A 351 11.38 5.07 2.02
CA LYS A 351 12.27 5.39 3.12
C LYS A 351 12.03 4.37 4.23
N GLN A 352 13.08 3.68 4.64
CA GLN A 352 12.93 2.51 5.51
C GLN A 352 11.95 1.47 4.93
N ASN A 353 10.85 1.16 5.61
CA ASN A 353 9.81 0.25 5.14
C ASN A 353 8.54 0.98 4.69
N ASP A 354 8.55 2.31 4.69
CA ASP A 354 7.45 3.11 4.17
C ASP A 354 7.67 3.47 2.71
N TYR A 355 6.64 3.40 1.92
CA TYR A 355 6.68 3.65 0.48
C TYR A 355 6.04 5.00 0.15
N HIS A 356 6.74 5.79 -0.65
CA HIS A 356 6.15 7.03 -1.16
C HIS A 356 5.10 6.71 -2.21
N VAL A 357 3.89 7.22 -1.98
CA VAL A 357 2.70 6.98 -2.80
C VAL A 357 2.31 8.25 -3.53
N ASN A 358 2.20 8.16 -4.86
CA ASN A 358 1.52 9.14 -5.68
C ASN A 358 0.11 8.62 -5.99
N TRP A 359 -0.88 9.19 -5.33
CA TRP A 359 -2.28 8.76 -5.43
C TRP A 359 -2.96 9.08 -6.77
N GLY A 360 -2.35 9.93 -7.61
CA GLY A 360 -2.96 10.36 -8.88
C GLY A 360 -4.09 11.38 -8.71
N TRP A 361 -4.00 12.24 -7.69
CA TRP A 361 -4.98 13.29 -7.36
C TRP A 361 -4.34 14.67 -7.18
N GLY A 362 -3.47 15.02 -8.12
CA GLY A 362 -2.85 16.34 -8.11
C GLY A 362 -1.80 16.56 -7.03
N GLY A 363 -1.36 15.51 -6.36
CA GLY A 363 -0.43 15.56 -5.23
C GLY A 363 -1.11 15.56 -3.86
N THR A 364 -2.44 15.61 -3.79
CA THR A 364 -3.17 15.55 -2.52
C THR A 364 -2.82 14.28 -1.77
N ALA A 365 -2.43 14.45 -0.51
CA ALA A 365 -2.03 13.41 0.42
C ALA A 365 -0.90 12.47 -0.09
N ASN A 366 -0.12 12.88 -1.09
CA ASN A 366 1.10 12.15 -1.43
C ASN A 366 2.04 12.15 -0.23
N GLY A 367 2.69 11.01 0.03
CA GLY A 367 3.56 10.87 1.19
C GLY A 367 4.04 9.43 1.35
N TYR A 368 4.68 9.16 2.47
CA TYR A 368 5.15 7.83 2.83
C TYR A 368 4.06 7.09 3.62
N TYR A 369 3.77 5.88 3.18
CA TYR A 369 2.73 5.02 3.74
C TYR A 369 3.31 3.64 4.03
N SER A 370 2.95 3.07 5.17
CA SER A 370 3.15 1.65 5.42
C SER A 370 2.21 0.83 4.52
N LEU A 371 2.69 -0.25 3.94
CA LEU A 371 1.85 -1.14 3.13
C LEU A 371 0.97 -2.08 3.97
N SER A 372 1.15 -2.08 5.30
CA SER A 372 0.31 -2.79 6.27
C SER A 372 0.30 -2.02 7.60
N ALA A 373 -0.85 -1.91 8.26
CA ALA A 373 -0.91 -1.34 9.62
C ALA A 373 -0.35 -2.28 10.68
N LEU A 374 -0.50 -3.59 10.47
CA LEU A 374 -0.04 -4.64 11.38
C LEU A 374 1.30 -5.20 10.92
N ASP A 375 2.10 -5.65 11.89
CA ASP A 375 3.31 -6.44 11.60
C ASP A 375 2.87 -7.82 11.04
N PRO A 376 3.20 -8.15 9.80
CA PRO A 376 2.79 -9.41 9.18
C PRO A 376 3.35 -10.64 9.88
N ASP A 377 4.50 -10.53 10.54
CA ASP A 377 5.07 -11.62 11.33
C ASP A 377 4.20 -11.96 12.55
N SER A 378 3.44 -11.00 13.06
CA SER A 378 2.48 -11.22 14.15
C SER A 378 1.20 -11.93 13.69
N GLN A 379 0.93 -11.98 12.38
CA GLN A 379 -0.25 -12.61 11.80
C GLN A 379 -0.10 -14.13 11.53
N GLY A 380 1.08 -14.69 11.81
CA GLY A 380 1.41 -16.11 11.57
C GLY A 380 1.88 -16.38 10.15
N VAL A 381 2.88 -17.25 10.05
CA VAL A 381 3.50 -17.67 8.78
C VAL A 381 2.45 -18.28 7.85
N GLY A 382 2.23 -17.63 6.73
CA GLY A 382 1.30 -18.07 5.70
C GLY A 382 -0.11 -17.54 5.90
N GLY A 383 -0.33 -16.24 5.81
CA GLY A 383 -1.59 -15.49 5.94
C GLY A 383 -2.85 -16.04 5.25
N ASN A 384 -2.98 -17.35 5.14
CA ASN A 384 -4.00 -18.08 4.41
C ASN A 384 -4.95 -18.91 5.31
N THR A 385 -4.86 -18.76 6.63
CA THR A 385 -5.82 -19.40 7.53
C THR A 385 -6.57 -18.35 8.35
N GLY A 386 -7.49 -17.65 7.68
CA GLY A 386 -8.54 -16.90 8.34
C GLY A 386 -8.19 -15.45 8.69
N GLY A 387 -8.05 -14.57 7.71
CA GLY A 387 -8.25 -13.15 7.90
C GLY A 387 -7.04 -12.23 7.88
N GLY A 388 -5.92 -12.63 7.34
CA GLY A 388 -4.80 -11.69 7.09
C GLY A 388 -5.17 -10.68 6.00
N PHE A 389 -5.10 -9.39 6.30
CA PHE A 389 -5.46 -8.28 5.40
C PHE A 389 -4.40 -7.96 4.33
N THR A 390 -3.60 -8.95 3.93
CA THR A 390 -2.71 -8.83 2.76
C THR A 390 -3.42 -9.21 1.45
N VAL A 391 -4.68 -9.62 1.54
CA VAL A 391 -5.49 -10.03 0.39
C VAL A 391 -5.74 -8.84 -0.53
N GLY A 392 -5.49 -9.05 -1.82
CA GLY A 392 -5.83 -8.10 -2.87
C GLY A 392 -4.79 -7.01 -3.16
N GLN A 393 -3.61 -7.01 -2.52
CA GLN A 393 -2.52 -6.14 -2.94
C GLN A 393 -1.75 -6.75 -4.12
N ASP A 394 -1.53 -5.95 -5.16
CA ASP A 394 -0.76 -6.34 -6.32
C ASP A 394 0.22 -5.24 -6.76
N ALA A 395 1.24 -5.64 -7.50
CA ALA A 395 2.25 -4.75 -8.04
C ALA A 395 2.62 -5.15 -9.47
N VAL A 396 2.57 -4.21 -10.40
CA VAL A 396 3.20 -4.38 -11.71
C VAL A 396 4.66 -3.95 -11.59
N ILE A 397 5.56 -4.90 -11.82
CA ILE A 397 7.01 -4.71 -11.76
C ILE A 397 7.65 -4.92 -13.14
N GLY A 398 8.94 -4.58 -13.26
CA GLY A 398 9.64 -4.65 -14.54
C GLY A 398 9.17 -3.58 -15.54
N VAL A 399 8.61 -2.46 -15.04
CA VAL A 399 8.04 -1.39 -15.86
C VAL A 399 9.17 -0.58 -16.52
N LYS A 400 9.58 -1.00 -17.70
CA LYS A 400 10.67 -0.41 -18.47
C LYS A 400 10.36 -0.41 -19.96
N LYS A 401 11.08 0.41 -20.71
CA LYS A 401 11.03 0.45 -22.17
C LYS A 401 11.47 -0.90 -22.73
N SER A 402 10.83 -1.39 -23.81
CA SER A 402 11.36 -2.55 -24.50
C SER A 402 12.64 -2.16 -25.24
N GLU A 403 13.66 -3.00 -25.13
CA GLU A 403 14.89 -2.86 -25.93
C GLU A 403 14.69 -3.50 -27.30
N GLU A 404 15.25 -2.92 -28.35
CA GLU A 404 15.27 -3.55 -29.69
C GLU A 404 15.98 -4.90 -29.59
N GLY A 405 15.27 -5.97 -29.94
CA GLY A 405 15.80 -7.33 -29.89
C GLY A 405 15.57 -8.07 -28.59
N SER A 406 14.93 -7.45 -27.58
CA SER A 406 14.41 -8.23 -26.44
C SER A 406 13.35 -9.19 -26.97
N GLY A 407 13.72 -10.44 -27.20
CA GLY A 407 12.78 -11.51 -27.52
C GLY A 407 11.69 -11.59 -26.45
N TYR A 408 10.60 -12.30 -26.78
CA TYR A 408 9.65 -12.67 -25.73
C TYR A 408 10.45 -13.31 -24.60
N CYS A 409 10.52 -12.66 -23.46
CA CYS A 409 10.73 -13.40 -22.23
C CYS A 409 9.45 -14.21 -22.07
N ASP A 410 9.50 -15.49 -22.42
CA ASP A 410 8.39 -16.40 -22.19
C ASP A 410 8.28 -16.63 -20.68
N ASN A 411 7.87 -15.58 -19.96
CA ASN A 411 7.48 -15.71 -18.59
C ASN A 411 6.11 -16.38 -18.59
N LEU A 412 6.11 -17.69 -18.45
CA LEU A 412 4.91 -18.42 -18.08
C LEU A 412 4.57 -18.02 -16.63
N ALA A 413 3.68 -17.07 -16.49
CA ALA A 413 3.08 -16.80 -15.20
C ALA A 413 1.86 -17.71 -15.04
N PHE A 414 1.90 -18.58 -14.04
CA PHE A 414 0.69 -19.19 -13.54
C PHE A 414 -0.07 -18.11 -12.80
N MET A 415 -1.20 -17.72 -13.35
CA MET A 415 -2.13 -16.88 -12.61
C MET A 415 -2.66 -17.67 -11.42
N SER A 416 -2.77 -16.99 -10.28
CA SER A 416 -3.51 -17.54 -9.15
C SER A 416 -4.91 -17.97 -9.60
N GLY A 417 -5.33 -19.15 -9.22
CA GLY A 417 -6.66 -19.65 -9.45
C GLY A 417 -7.30 -20.03 -8.13
N PHE A 418 -8.62 -20.05 -8.12
CA PHE A 418 -9.36 -20.58 -6.98
C PHE A 418 -9.72 -22.02 -7.23
N THR A 419 -9.65 -22.84 -6.20
CA THR A 419 -10.29 -24.16 -6.20
C THR A 419 -11.80 -23.95 -6.12
N GLU A 420 -12.60 -24.98 -6.45
CA GLU A 420 -14.06 -24.91 -6.23
C GLU A 420 -14.44 -24.67 -4.75
N SER A 421 -13.53 -24.93 -3.82
CA SER A 421 -13.68 -24.62 -2.39
C SER A 421 -13.30 -23.18 -2.04
N GLY A 422 -12.83 -22.36 -2.99
CA GLY A 422 -12.38 -20.99 -2.74
C GLY A 422 -10.95 -20.89 -2.21
N GLU A 423 -10.18 -21.98 -2.15
CA GLU A 423 -8.76 -21.94 -1.78
C GLU A 423 -7.90 -21.45 -2.97
N MET A 424 -7.06 -20.45 -2.71
CA MET A 424 -6.14 -19.91 -3.70
C MET A 424 -4.87 -20.77 -3.80
N PHE A 425 -4.32 -20.94 -4.99
CA PHE A 425 -3.00 -21.52 -5.18
C PHE A 425 -2.03 -20.51 -5.78
N SER A 426 -0.77 -20.53 -5.30
CA SER A 426 0.28 -19.64 -5.75
C SER A 426 0.79 -20.00 -7.15
N GLY A 427 1.08 -18.97 -7.94
CA GLY A 427 1.62 -19.12 -9.29
C GLY A 427 3.11 -19.45 -9.31
N LEU A 428 3.52 -20.10 -10.40
CA LEU A 428 4.92 -20.30 -10.77
C LEU A 428 5.25 -19.40 -11.96
N THR A 429 6.37 -18.69 -11.88
CA THR A 429 6.93 -17.95 -13.02
C THR A 429 8.20 -18.67 -13.51
N THR A 430 8.38 -18.77 -14.83
CA THR A 430 9.60 -19.27 -15.42
C THR A 430 10.06 -18.41 -16.57
N THR A 431 11.36 -18.27 -16.72
CA THR A 431 12.03 -17.58 -17.83
C THR A 431 12.52 -18.51 -18.92
N GLU A 432 12.23 -19.81 -18.81
CA GLU A 432 12.68 -20.79 -19.81
C GLU A 432 11.79 -20.80 -21.04
N THR A 433 12.40 -20.84 -22.22
CA THR A 433 11.71 -20.79 -23.52
C THR A 433 11.08 -22.12 -23.93
N THR A 434 11.46 -23.21 -23.31
CA THR A 434 10.85 -24.53 -23.45
C THR A 434 10.56 -25.11 -22.07
N PHE A 435 9.33 -25.00 -21.66
CA PHE A 435 8.91 -25.45 -20.36
C PHE A 435 7.79 -26.50 -20.48
N ILE A 436 8.07 -27.70 -19.97
CA ILE A 436 7.04 -28.68 -19.66
C ILE A 436 6.76 -28.55 -18.17
N PRO A 437 5.68 -27.87 -17.77
CA PRO A 437 5.39 -27.65 -16.37
C PRO A 437 5.09 -28.99 -15.70
N GLN A 438 6.02 -29.45 -14.85
CA GLN A 438 5.71 -30.46 -13.86
C GLN A 438 5.28 -29.77 -12.57
N VAL A 439 4.09 -29.25 -12.54
CA VAL A 439 3.52 -28.67 -11.33
C VAL A 439 2.89 -29.81 -10.54
N ARG A 440 3.44 -30.10 -9.36
CA ARG A 440 2.85 -31.10 -8.46
C ARG A 440 1.94 -30.38 -7.48
N PHE A 441 0.64 -30.53 -7.68
CA PHE A 441 -0.37 -30.08 -6.72
C PHE A 441 -0.72 -31.23 -5.77
N THR A 442 -0.79 -30.92 -4.48
CA THR A 442 -1.40 -31.84 -3.50
C THR A 442 -2.85 -31.40 -3.32
N VAL A 443 -3.76 -32.16 -3.91
CA VAL A 443 -5.19 -31.91 -3.82
C VAL A 443 -5.80 -32.87 -2.81
N LYS A 444 -6.59 -32.37 -1.87
CA LYS A 444 -7.41 -33.22 -1.01
C LYS A 444 -8.43 -33.97 -1.86
N ALA A 445 -8.72 -35.21 -1.52
CA ALA A 445 -9.72 -36.00 -2.25
C ALA A 445 -11.08 -35.28 -2.30
N GLY A 446 -11.63 -35.12 -3.50
CA GLY A 446 -12.90 -34.43 -3.75
C GLY A 446 -12.78 -32.98 -4.27
N PHE A 447 -11.56 -32.48 -4.51
CA PHE A 447 -11.34 -31.16 -5.09
C PHE A 447 -10.79 -31.26 -6.52
N TYR A 448 -11.16 -30.29 -7.35
CA TYR A 448 -10.66 -30.12 -8.71
C TYR A 448 -9.80 -28.87 -8.79
N ILE A 449 -8.73 -28.92 -9.58
CA ILE A 449 -7.90 -27.74 -9.89
C ILE A 449 -8.23 -27.32 -11.30
N ASN A 450 -8.78 -26.11 -11.45
CA ASN A 450 -8.83 -25.43 -12.73
C ASN A 450 -7.57 -24.59 -12.89
N TYR A 451 -6.74 -24.89 -13.88
CA TYR A 451 -5.57 -24.11 -14.20
C TYR A 451 -5.68 -23.48 -15.59
N GLY A 452 -5.25 -22.26 -15.70
CA GLY A 452 -5.10 -21.58 -17.00
C GLY A 452 -3.63 -21.26 -17.21
N ILE A 453 -3.06 -21.73 -18.32
CA ILE A 453 -1.74 -21.29 -18.76
C ILE A 453 -1.98 -20.15 -19.75
N ARG A 454 -1.41 -18.98 -19.49
CA ARG A 454 -1.41 -17.88 -20.45
C ARG A 454 0.03 -17.51 -20.74
N ASN A 455 0.32 -17.40 -22.04
CA ASN A 455 1.55 -16.78 -22.53
C ASN A 455 1.29 -15.27 -22.57
N PHE A 456 2.12 -14.49 -21.92
CA PHE A 456 2.05 -13.02 -21.88
C PHE A 456 3.00 -12.44 -22.91
#